data_be767d695a4ba1622da9d6a8fa9c97ff
#
_entry.id   be767d695a4ba1622da9d6a8fa9c97ff
#
_cell.length_a   1.000
_cell.length_b   1.000
_cell.length_c   1.000
_cell.angle_alpha   90.00
_cell.angle_beta   90.00
_cell.angle_gamma   90.00
#
_symmetry.space_group_name_H-M   'P 1'
#
loop_
_entity.id
_entity.type
_entity.pdbx_description
1 polymer ?
#
loop_
_entity_poly.entity_id
_entity_poly.type
_entity_poly.pdbx_seq_one_letter_code
_entity_poly.pdbx_strand_id
1 'polypeptide(L)'
;LKAAVASVAELLERQLVQLLHSATSQGLPDNLVAVEGAERAAHHGFKAMEITASALVAEALKLTMPAGAFSRSTEGHNQDKVPMGPIAARELLRVLDLAETVSAIHLLACLR
;
A
#
# COMPACT_ATOMS: atom_id res chain seq x y z
N LEU A 1 -0.55 11.95 10.30
CA LEU A 1 -0.75 11.85 8.84
C LEU A 1 -0.27 10.51 8.28
N LYS A 2 0.95 10.03 8.56
CA LYS A 2 1.46 8.75 8.04
C LYS A 2 0.48 7.58 8.20
N ALA A 3 -0.02 7.38 9.42
CA ALA A 3 -0.98 6.32 9.71
C ALA A 3 -2.28 6.46 8.91
N ALA A 4 -2.80 7.68 8.77
CA ALA A 4 -4.04 7.92 8.02
C ALA A 4 -3.87 7.58 6.53
N VAL A 5 -2.76 8.00 5.91
CA VAL A 5 -2.48 7.68 4.50
C VAL A 5 -2.26 6.18 4.31
N ALA A 6 -1.50 5.54 5.20
CA ALA A 6 -1.27 4.09 5.15
C ALA A 6 -2.60 3.30 5.30
N SER A 7 -3.52 3.74 6.17
CA SER A 7 -4.85 3.12 6.32
C SER A 7 -5.71 3.25 5.06
N VAL A 8 -5.61 4.37 4.33
CA VAL A 8 -6.29 4.51 3.04
C VAL A 8 -5.71 3.53 2.02
N ALA A 9 -4.38 3.42 1.94
CA ALA A 9 -3.73 2.45 1.05
C ALA A 9 -4.12 1.00 1.39
N GLU A 10 -4.19 0.65 2.67
CA GLU A 10 -4.64 -0.65 3.15
C GLU A 10 -6.08 -0.94 2.73
N LEU A 11 -6.99 0.03 2.87
CA LEU A 11 -8.38 -0.13 2.44
C LEU A 11 -8.47 -0.38 0.94
N LEU A 12 -7.74 0.36 0.12
CA LEU A 12 -7.71 0.17 -1.34
C LEU A 12 -7.16 -1.20 -1.72
N GLU A 13 -6.13 -1.67 -1.04
CA GLU A 13 -5.57 -3.01 -1.25
C GLU A 13 -6.59 -4.10 -0.87
N ARG A 14 -7.31 -3.96 0.24
CA ARG A 14 -8.37 -4.90 0.63
C ARG A 14 -9.53 -4.92 -0.39
N GLN A 15 -9.89 -3.77 -0.95
CA GLN A 15 -10.89 -3.70 -2.02
C GLN A 15 -10.38 -4.35 -3.31
N LEU A 16 -9.10 -4.18 -3.65
CA LEU A 16 -8.47 -4.85 -4.78
C LEU A 16 -8.54 -6.37 -4.63
N VAL A 17 -8.19 -6.92 -3.48
CA VAL A 17 -8.27 -8.37 -3.21
C VAL A 17 -9.70 -8.87 -3.42
N GLN A 18 -10.72 -8.16 -2.92
CA GLN A 18 -12.12 -8.53 -3.12
C GLN A 18 -12.53 -8.51 -4.60
N LEU A 19 -12.03 -7.55 -5.37
CA LEU A 19 -12.31 -7.43 -6.80
C LEU A 19 -11.68 -8.58 -7.60
N LEU A 20 -10.50 -9.05 -7.19
CA LEU A 20 -9.73 -10.07 -7.90
C LEU A 20 -10.14 -11.51 -7.59
N HIS A 21 -11.00 -11.72 -6.61
CA HIS A 21 -11.52 -13.03 -6.22
C HIS A 21 -12.95 -13.26 -6.72
N SER A 22 -13.16 -14.31 -7.51
CA SER A 22 -14.49 -14.64 -8.06
C SER A 22 -15.56 -14.83 -6.99
N ALA A 23 -15.19 -15.33 -5.80
CA ALA A 23 -16.12 -15.51 -4.68
C ALA A 23 -16.65 -14.19 -4.10
N THR A 24 -15.95 -13.07 -4.27
CA THR A 24 -16.27 -11.75 -3.69
C THR A 24 -16.61 -10.69 -4.72
N SER A 25 -16.22 -10.90 -5.98
CA SER A 25 -16.37 -9.96 -7.09
C SER A 25 -17.69 -10.10 -7.88
N GLN A 26 -18.67 -10.81 -7.31
CA GLN A 26 -19.97 -11.02 -7.96
C GLN A 26 -19.86 -11.75 -9.32
N GLY A 27 -18.91 -12.67 -9.44
CA GLY A 27 -18.78 -13.52 -10.63
C GLY A 27 -17.79 -13.03 -11.69
N LEU A 28 -17.01 -11.99 -11.41
CA LEU A 28 -15.87 -11.66 -12.27
C LEU A 28 -14.84 -12.81 -12.22
N PRO A 29 -14.09 -13.03 -13.31
CA PRO A 29 -13.09 -14.09 -13.33
C PRO A 29 -11.94 -13.78 -12.37
N ASP A 30 -11.40 -14.81 -11.71
CA ASP A 30 -10.26 -14.67 -10.81
C ASP A 30 -9.11 -13.90 -11.48
N ASN A 31 -8.54 -12.96 -10.75
CA ASN A 31 -7.49 -12.06 -11.20
C ASN A 31 -7.86 -11.25 -12.46
N LEU A 32 -9.15 -11.10 -12.76
CA LEU A 32 -9.67 -10.42 -13.94
C LEU A 32 -9.07 -10.97 -15.25
N VAL A 33 -8.84 -12.27 -15.32
CA VAL A 33 -8.38 -12.93 -16.55
C VAL A 33 -9.55 -13.05 -17.53
N ALA A 34 -9.54 -12.27 -18.60
CA ALA A 34 -10.61 -12.22 -19.59
C ALA A 34 -10.52 -13.32 -20.67
N VAL A 35 -9.42 -14.08 -20.69
CA VAL A 35 -9.18 -15.13 -21.69
C VAL A 35 -9.75 -16.47 -21.20
N GLU A 36 -10.40 -17.21 -22.07
CA GLU A 36 -10.98 -18.52 -21.79
C GLU A 36 -10.24 -19.65 -22.50
N GLY A 37 -10.57 -20.90 -22.15
CA GLY A 37 -10.04 -22.10 -22.79
C GLY A 37 -8.56 -22.36 -22.46
N ALA A 38 -7.85 -22.98 -23.39
CA ALA A 38 -6.47 -23.42 -23.21
C ALA A 38 -5.48 -22.27 -22.98
N GLU A 39 -5.76 -21.10 -23.53
CA GLU A 39 -4.91 -19.92 -23.38
C GLU A 39 -4.94 -19.34 -21.95
N ARG A 40 -6.00 -19.60 -21.17
CA ARG A 40 -6.13 -19.13 -19.80
C ARG A 40 -4.92 -19.48 -18.92
N ALA A 41 -4.30 -20.64 -19.16
CA ALA A 41 -3.14 -21.09 -18.39
C ALA A 41 -1.90 -20.20 -18.57
N ALA A 42 -1.82 -19.45 -19.67
CA ALA A 42 -0.73 -18.53 -19.97
C ALA A 42 -0.97 -17.11 -19.44
N HIS A 43 -2.17 -16.82 -18.91
CA HIS A 43 -2.56 -15.49 -18.45
C HIS A 43 -2.76 -15.44 -16.94
N HIS A 44 -2.01 -14.58 -16.26
CA HIS A 44 -2.09 -14.39 -14.81
C HIS A 44 -2.96 -13.19 -14.39
N GLY A 45 -3.39 -12.35 -15.34
CA GLY A 45 -4.17 -11.15 -15.06
C GLY A 45 -3.50 -10.24 -14.04
N PHE A 46 -4.24 -9.83 -13.03
CA PHE A 46 -3.78 -8.93 -11.96
C PHE A 46 -3.10 -9.64 -10.78
N LYS A 47 -2.83 -10.95 -10.84
CA LYS A 47 -2.24 -11.70 -9.72
C LYS A 47 -0.95 -11.06 -9.18
N ALA A 48 -0.02 -10.67 -10.06
CA ALA A 48 1.22 -10.03 -9.66
C ALA A 48 0.97 -8.61 -9.10
N MET A 49 -0.05 -7.91 -9.57
CA MET A 49 -0.41 -6.58 -9.09
C MET A 49 -1.00 -6.62 -7.68
N GLU A 50 -1.77 -7.65 -7.35
CA GLU A 50 -2.25 -7.91 -5.98
C GLU A 50 -1.07 -8.08 -5.01
N ILE A 51 -0.13 -8.96 -5.35
CA ILE A 51 1.07 -9.21 -4.55
C ILE A 51 1.88 -7.91 -4.37
N THR A 52 2.02 -7.14 -5.45
CA THR A 52 2.73 -5.85 -5.41
C THR A 52 2.01 -4.86 -4.49
N ALA A 53 0.70 -4.70 -4.61
CA ALA A 53 -0.08 -3.80 -3.76
C ALA A 53 0.06 -4.19 -2.28
N SER A 54 -0.03 -5.48 -1.95
CA SER A 54 0.16 -5.98 -0.57
C SER A 54 1.56 -5.67 -0.03
N ALA A 55 2.61 -5.82 -0.84
CA ALA A 55 3.97 -5.47 -0.43
C ALA A 55 4.16 -3.97 -0.18
N LEU A 56 3.59 -3.11 -1.05
CA LEU A 56 3.64 -1.67 -0.90
C LEU A 56 2.89 -1.19 0.36
N VAL A 57 1.73 -1.78 0.64
CA VAL A 57 0.96 -1.49 1.87
C VAL A 57 1.73 -1.92 3.11
N ALA A 58 2.35 -3.10 3.10
CA ALA A 58 3.18 -3.56 4.23
C ALA A 58 4.35 -2.58 4.50
N GLU A 59 5.00 -2.04 3.46
CA GLU A 59 6.02 -1.00 3.59
C GLU A 59 5.43 0.29 4.16
N ALA A 60 4.28 0.75 3.65
CA ALA A 60 3.61 1.94 4.13
C ALA A 60 3.25 1.84 5.62
N LEU A 61 2.68 0.71 6.04
CA LEU A 61 2.34 0.45 7.45
C LEU A 61 3.57 0.42 8.35
N LYS A 62 4.67 -0.20 7.91
CA LYS A 62 5.94 -0.18 8.64
C LYS A 62 6.45 1.23 8.90
N LEU A 63 6.27 2.16 7.97
CA LEU A 63 6.68 3.56 8.10
C LEU A 63 5.78 4.40 9.03
N THR A 64 4.69 3.85 9.55
CA THR A 64 3.78 4.58 10.44
C THR A 64 4.34 4.78 11.85
N MET A 65 5.39 4.05 12.23
CA MET A 65 6.00 4.16 13.55
C MET A 65 6.37 5.62 13.88
N PRO A 66 6.02 6.13 15.06
CA PRO A 66 6.31 7.51 15.43
C PRO A 66 7.82 7.78 15.47
N ALA A 67 8.30 8.73 14.67
CA ALA A 67 9.72 9.12 14.66
C ALA A 67 10.17 9.66 16.03
N GLY A 68 9.26 10.29 16.78
CA GLY A 68 9.54 10.79 18.11
C GLY A 68 9.89 9.71 19.15
N ALA A 69 9.57 8.42 18.86
CA ALA A 69 10.01 7.31 19.72
C ALA A 69 11.54 7.14 19.73
N PHE A 70 12.22 7.64 18.70
CA PHE A 70 13.67 7.61 18.55
C PHE A 70 14.36 8.92 18.95
N SER A 71 13.64 9.79 19.66
CA SER A 71 14.18 11.05 20.17
C SER A 71 15.33 10.81 21.13
N ARG A 72 16.28 11.72 21.11
CA ARG A 72 17.45 11.69 21.98
C ARG A 72 17.89 13.09 22.34
N SER A 73 18.65 13.19 23.42
CA SER A 73 19.26 14.44 23.86
C SER A 73 20.36 14.87 22.90
N THR A 74 20.44 16.16 22.61
CA THR A 74 21.41 16.77 21.72
C THR A 74 21.96 18.06 22.29
N GLU A 75 22.96 18.66 21.63
CA GLU A 75 23.54 19.96 21.97
C GLU A 75 24.04 20.01 23.42
N GLY A 76 24.89 19.05 23.80
CA GLY A 76 25.43 18.97 25.14
C GLY A 76 24.36 18.81 26.24
N HIS A 77 23.25 18.17 25.91
CA HIS A 77 22.06 17.99 26.76
C HIS A 77 21.24 19.27 27.00
N ASN A 78 21.47 20.33 26.20
CA ASN A 78 20.62 21.51 26.23
C ASN A 78 19.21 21.24 25.66
N GLN A 79 19.11 20.30 24.72
CA GLN A 79 17.84 19.81 24.17
C GLN A 79 17.60 18.36 24.64
N ASP A 80 16.77 18.18 25.63
CA ASP A 80 16.53 16.87 26.24
C ASP A 80 15.75 15.93 25.33
N LYS A 81 14.83 16.49 24.53
CA LYS A 81 13.99 15.73 23.60
C LYS A 81 13.71 16.52 22.33
N VAL A 82 14.15 15.98 21.21
CA VAL A 82 13.94 16.58 19.88
C VAL A 82 12.78 15.89 19.15
N PRO A 83 11.96 16.63 18.38
CA PRO A 83 10.70 16.10 17.82
C PRO A 83 10.87 15.15 16.63
N MET A 84 12.06 15.05 16.01
CA MET A 84 12.33 14.24 14.82
C MET A 84 11.40 14.53 13.62
N GLY A 85 10.88 15.76 13.54
CA GLY A 85 9.94 16.20 12.51
C GLY A 85 10.40 15.98 11.07
N PRO A 86 11.66 16.30 10.70
CA PRO A 86 12.16 16.05 9.33
C PRO A 86 12.17 14.57 8.93
N ILE A 87 12.40 13.66 9.88
CA ILE A 87 12.33 12.22 9.65
C ILE A 87 10.87 11.84 9.35
N ALA A 88 9.94 12.25 10.21
CA ALA A 88 8.52 11.99 10.03
C ALA A 88 7.98 12.55 8.70
N ALA A 89 8.46 13.72 8.28
CA ALA A 89 8.08 14.33 7.01
C ALA A 89 8.57 13.51 5.79
N ARG A 90 9.83 13.06 5.80
CA ARG A 90 10.36 12.21 4.73
C ARG A 90 9.64 10.86 4.65
N GLU A 91 9.34 10.26 5.79
CA GLU A 91 8.56 9.01 5.85
C GLU A 91 7.14 9.23 5.32
N LEU A 92 6.51 10.36 5.60
CA LEU A 92 5.18 10.70 5.05
C LEU A 92 5.23 10.79 3.52
N LEU A 93 6.23 11.44 2.95
CA LEU A 93 6.38 11.51 1.49
C LEU A 93 6.50 10.11 0.89
N ARG A 94 7.30 9.24 1.50
CA ARG A 94 7.41 7.84 1.05
C ARG A 94 6.07 7.09 1.15
N VAL A 95 5.33 7.27 2.23
CA VAL A 95 4.00 6.64 2.40
C VAL A 95 3.01 7.14 1.34
N LEU A 96 3.08 8.42 0.96
CA LEU A 96 2.27 8.98 -0.13
C LEU A 96 2.59 8.32 -1.47
N ASP A 97 3.87 8.20 -1.85
CA ASP A 97 4.29 7.54 -3.10
C ASP A 97 3.77 6.09 -3.17
N LEU A 98 3.85 5.36 -2.04
CA LEU A 98 3.35 3.99 -1.96
C LEU A 98 1.82 3.94 -2.12
N ALA A 99 1.10 4.83 -1.43
CA ALA A 99 -0.36 4.92 -1.50
C ALA A 99 -0.84 5.31 -2.90
N GLU A 100 -0.17 6.22 -3.59
CA GLU A 100 -0.46 6.60 -4.98
C GLU A 100 -0.29 5.41 -5.93
N THR A 101 0.77 4.62 -5.74
CA THR A 101 0.99 3.42 -6.55
C THR A 101 -0.10 2.37 -6.33
N VAL A 102 -0.49 2.11 -5.07
CA VAL A 102 -1.60 1.20 -4.74
C VAL A 102 -2.91 1.71 -5.35
N SER A 103 -3.17 3.02 -5.28
CA SER A 103 -4.35 3.65 -5.86
C SER A 103 -4.40 3.48 -7.38
N ALA A 104 -3.27 3.63 -8.06
CA ALA A 104 -3.16 3.42 -9.50
C ALA A 104 -3.45 1.96 -9.90
N ILE A 105 -2.89 0.99 -9.16
CA ILE A 105 -3.16 -0.44 -9.37
C ILE A 105 -4.66 -0.73 -9.20
N HIS A 106 -5.26 -0.24 -8.11
CA HIS A 106 -6.68 -0.43 -7.83
C HIS A 106 -7.56 0.19 -8.93
N LEU A 107 -7.27 1.43 -9.34
CA LEU A 107 -8.01 2.11 -10.41
C LEU A 107 -7.92 1.34 -11.74
N LEU A 108 -6.74 0.87 -12.11
CA LEU A 108 -6.56 0.06 -13.32
C LEU A 108 -7.37 -1.24 -13.26
N ALA A 109 -7.44 -1.89 -12.11
CA ALA A 109 -8.26 -3.08 -11.92
C ALA A 109 -9.76 -2.78 -12.08
N CYS A 110 -10.24 -1.63 -11.58
CA CYS A 110 -11.63 -1.20 -11.71
C CYS A 110 -12.03 -0.84 -13.15
N LEU A 111 -11.07 -0.44 -13.98
CA LEU A 111 -11.30 -0.06 -15.38
C LEU A 111 -11.25 -1.23 -16.36
N ARG A 112 -10.80 -2.40 -15.92
CA ARG A 112 -10.69 -3.60 -16.75
C ARG A 112 -12.01 -4.35 -16.83
#